data_c9113c8c5001202d8fa805721977a2a0
#
_entry.id   c9113c8c5001202d8fa805721977a2a0
#
_cell.length_a   1.000
_cell.length_b   1.000
_cell.length_c   1.000
_cell.angle_alpha   90.00
_cell.angle_beta   90.00
_cell.angle_gamma   90.00
#
_symmetry.space_group_name_H-M   'P 1'
#
loop_
_entity.id
_entity.type
_entity.pdbx_description
1 polymer ?
#
loop_
_entity_poly.entity_id
_entity_poly.type
_entity_poly.pdbx_seq_one_letter_code
_entity_poly.pdbx_strand_id
1 'polypeptide(L)'
;MTKIRLHSFLFISVAIAMIASSCKIKETPSIDDGGLILPTGFSSTIVADSLGKARHLVVTPQHDIYVRLAETKDGNGTLLLHEENGKAKLLYGFGNYGGTGVYLAKDYLYTASDSDIFRYKLDAANHVTDTAHPERIVTGLVDGGEHNTKSVMMDGDKNLYIPIGCPSNSCQEHDRQTGSMGMAGCPLLKTAGGVWMFNADKKNQTYVDGVRYATGLRNVVGVAWNYESNKLFVMQHGRDQLNSIFPALYTAKQNAQLPA
;
A
#
# COMPACT_ATOMS: atom_id res chain seq x y z
N MET A 1 -59.86 -44.94 30.20
CA MET A 1 -58.57 -44.28 30.52
C MET A 1 -57.49 -44.86 29.60
N THR A 2 -57.22 -44.31 28.43
CA THR A 2 -55.99 -44.59 27.63
C THR A 2 -56.11 -43.95 26.24
N LYS A 3 -56.11 -42.63 26.13
CA LYS A 3 -56.03 -41.95 24.81
C LYS A 3 -55.14 -40.71 24.78
N ILE A 4 -54.23 -40.50 25.76
CA ILE A 4 -53.45 -39.23 25.83
C ILE A 4 -51.96 -39.42 25.50
N ARG A 5 -51.48 -40.64 25.18
CA ARG A 5 -50.02 -40.85 24.98
C ARG A 5 -49.54 -40.90 23.51
N LEU A 6 -50.42 -40.90 22.53
CA LEU A 6 -50.00 -41.08 21.13
C LEU A 6 -49.65 -39.76 20.43
N HIS A 7 -50.20 -38.62 20.87
CA HIS A 7 -49.97 -37.34 20.22
C HIS A 7 -48.64 -36.66 20.64
N SER A 8 -48.12 -36.96 21.84
CA SER A 8 -46.86 -36.37 22.30
C SER A 8 -45.62 -36.94 21.60
N PHE A 9 -45.66 -38.20 21.17
CA PHE A 9 -44.54 -38.81 20.43
C PHE A 9 -44.42 -38.31 18.98
N LEU A 10 -45.55 -37.95 18.36
CA LEU A 10 -45.56 -37.47 17.00
C LEU A 10 -44.97 -36.03 16.89
N PHE A 11 -45.23 -35.19 17.87
CA PHE A 11 -44.67 -33.83 17.90
C PHE A 11 -43.13 -33.80 18.14
N ILE A 12 -42.62 -34.71 18.95
CA ILE A 12 -41.17 -34.81 19.22
C ILE A 12 -40.43 -35.34 17.99
N SER A 13 -41.01 -36.26 17.24
CA SER A 13 -40.41 -36.80 16.00
C SER A 13 -40.35 -35.75 14.88
N VAL A 14 -41.36 -34.89 14.75
CA VAL A 14 -41.37 -33.79 13.77
C VAL A 14 -40.38 -32.67 14.14
N ALA A 15 -40.23 -32.36 15.45
CA ALA A 15 -39.27 -31.37 15.91
C ALA A 15 -37.80 -31.84 15.70
N ILE A 16 -37.51 -33.12 15.89
CA ILE A 16 -36.17 -33.67 15.62
C ILE A 16 -35.88 -33.73 14.11
N ALA A 17 -36.88 -33.98 13.26
CA ALA A 17 -36.70 -33.94 11.80
C ALA A 17 -36.43 -32.53 11.26
N MET A 18 -36.94 -31.47 11.91
CA MET A 18 -36.64 -30.07 11.53
C MET A 18 -35.24 -29.59 11.93
N ILE A 19 -34.65 -30.14 12.97
CA ILE A 19 -33.32 -29.82 13.41
C ILE A 19 -32.26 -30.50 12.51
N ALA A 20 -32.58 -31.60 11.85
CA ALA A 20 -31.66 -32.27 10.92
C ALA A 20 -31.61 -31.65 9.51
N SER A 21 -32.47 -30.68 9.20
CA SER A 21 -32.37 -29.82 8.02
C SER A 21 -31.46 -28.60 8.25
N SER A 22 -30.42 -28.78 9.04
CA SER A 22 -29.30 -27.83 9.07
C SER A 22 -28.73 -27.75 7.67
N CYS A 23 -28.95 -26.62 7.02
CA CYS A 23 -28.38 -26.25 5.74
C CYS A 23 -26.95 -26.78 5.62
N LYS A 24 -26.76 -27.87 4.88
CA LYS A 24 -25.46 -28.09 4.25
C LYS A 24 -25.34 -26.95 3.24
N ILE A 25 -24.70 -25.87 3.65
CA ILE A 25 -24.16 -24.89 2.72
C ILE A 25 -23.28 -25.75 1.81
N LYS A 26 -23.77 -26.04 0.63
CA LYS A 26 -22.96 -26.64 -0.42
C LYS A 26 -21.97 -25.56 -0.76
N GLU A 27 -20.78 -25.64 -0.15
CA GLU A 27 -19.65 -24.80 -0.51
C GLU A 27 -19.41 -25.07 -2.00
N THR A 28 -19.95 -24.23 -2.83
CA THR A 28 -19.51 -24.14 -4.22
C THR A 28 -18.10 -23.59 -4.13
N PRO A 29 -17.07 -24.31 -4.61
CA PRO A 29 -15.75 -23.72 -4.70
C PRO A 29 -15.92 -22.40 -5.42
N SER A 30 -15.58 -21.28 -4.80
CA SER A 30 -15.56 -20.02 -5.50
C SER A 30 -14.53 -20.18 -6.61
N ILE A 31 -14.97 -20.10 -7.85
CA ILE A 31 -14.03 -19.97 -8.96
C ILE A 31 -13.36 -18.63 -8.73
N ASP A 32 -12.11 -18.70 -8.29
CA ASP A 32 -11.27 -17.52 -8.15
C ASP A 32 -11.01 -16.97 -9.56
N ASP A 33 -11.62 -15.85 -9.91
CA ASP A 33 -11.44 -15.20 -11.20
C ASP A 33 -10.12 -14.43 -11.28
N GLY A 34 -9.35 -14.33 -10.17
CA GLY A 34 -8.01 -13.74 -10.08
C GLY A 34 -6.86 -14.74 -10.08
N GLY A 35 -7.11 -16.05 -10.17
CA GLY A 35 -6.07 -17.09 -10.08
C GLY A 35 -5.50 -17.27 -8.66
N LEU A 36 -6.22 -16.82 -7.62
CA LEU A 36 -5.77 -16.90 -6.23
C LEU A 36 -6.21 -18.22 -5.58
N ILE A 37 -5.34 -18.80 -4.77
CA ILE A 37 -5.69 -19.92 -3.89
C ILE A 37 -6.16 -19.33 -2.56
N LEU A 38 -7.45 -19.39 -2.29
CA LEU A 38 -8.07 -18.78 -1.12
C LEU A 38 -8.50 -19.81 -0.09
N PRO A 39 -8.47 -19.47 1.22
CA PRO A 39 -9.10 -20.28 2.25
C PRO A 39 -10.60 -20.42 2.03
N THR A 40 -11.18 -21.49 2.56
CA THR A 40 -12.63 -21.72 2.54
C THR A 40 -13.40 -20.53 3.13
N GLY A 41 -14.45 -20.08 2.42
CA GLY A 41 -15.28 -18.93 2.81
C GLY A 41 -14.77 -17.58 2.27
N PHE A 42 -13.66 -17.55 1.53
CA PHE A 42 -13.18 -16.38 0.81
C PHE A 42 -13.39 -16.53 -0.68
N SER A 43 -13.62 -15.41 -1.35
CA SER A 43 -13.69 -15.32 -2.81
C SER A 43 -12.95 -14.06 -3.26
N SER A 44 -12.51 -14.03 -4.52
CA SER A 44 -11.92 -12.84 -5.12
C SER A 44 -12.73 -12.41 -6.34
N THR A 45 -12.60 -11.13 -6.67
CA THR A 45 -13.18 -10.55 -7.87
C THR A 45 -12.16 -9.61 -8.49
N ILE A 46 -11.87 -9.76 -9.78
CA ILE A 46 -11.08 -8.80 -10.53
C ILE A 46 -11.93 -7.54 -10.73
N VAL A 47 -11.62 -6.48 -10.02
CA VAL A 47 -12.33 -5.19 -10.10
C VAL A 47 -11.92 -4.42 -11.36
N ALA A 48 -10.63 -4.40 -11.67
CA ALA A 48 -10.07 -3.82 -12.88
C ALA A 48 -8.76 -4.53 -13.25
N ASP A 49 -8.47 -4.58 -14.54
CA ASP A 49 -7.23 -5.12 -15.08
C ASP A 49 -6.61 -4.17 -16.12
N SER A 50 -5.44 -4.54 -16.63
CA SER A 50 -4.76 -3.84 -17.74
C SER A 50 -4.52 -2.34 -17.50
N LEU A 51 -4.44 -1.90 -16.25
CA LEU A 51 -4.25 -0.49 -15.87
C LEU A 51 -2.82 0.01 -16.07
N GLY A 52 -1.86 -0.88 -16.29
CA GLY A 52 -0.42 -0.59 -16.32
C GLY A 52 0.28 -1.03 -15.04
N LYS A 53 1.41 -0.41 -14.71
CA LYS A 53 2.19 -0.75 -13.50
C LYS A 53 1.56 -0.12 -12.24
N ALA A 54 0.38 -0.60 -11.83
CA ALA A 54 -0.32 -0.13 -10.64
C ALA A 54 0.50 -0.38 -9.35
N ARG A 55 0.49 0.60 -8.45
CA ARG A 55 1.23 0.58 -7.17
C ARG A 55 0.30 0.72 -5.98
N HIS A 56 -0.06 1.91 -5.62
CA HIS A 56 -0.98 2.20 -4.53
C HIS A 56 -2.33 2.68 -5.06
N LEU A 57 -3.35 2.49 -4.25
CA LEU A 57 -4.68 3.00 -4.53
C LEU A 57 -5.31 3.59 -3.27
N VAL A 58 -6.27 4.48 -3.47
CA VAL A 58 -7.19 4.94 -2.42
C VAL A 58 -8.60 4.93 -2.97
N VAL A 59 -9.57 4.62 -2.09
CA VAL A 59 -10.98 4.54 -2.44
C VAL A 59 -11.72 5.70 -1.78
N THR A 60 -12.55 6.39 -2.55
CA THR A 60 -13.40 7.47 -2.04
C THR A 60 -14.68 6.91 -1.42
N PRO A 61 -15.39 7.69 -0.58
CA PRO A 61 -16.70 7.29 -0.07
C PRO A 61 -17.76 7.02 -1.15
N GLN A 62 -17.54 7.52 -2.38
CA GLN A 62 -18.43 7.35 -3.54
C GLN A 62 -18.06 6.14 -4.40
N HIS A 63 -17.19 5.24 -3.91
CA HIS A 63 -16.71 4.04 -4.60
C HIS A 63 -15.83 4.33 -5.82
N ASP A 64 -15.26 5.54 -5.89
CA ASP A 64 -14.26 5.85 -6.89
C ASP A 64 -12.87 5.42 -6.40
N ILE A 65 -12.03 4.96 -7.32
CA ILE A 65 -10.73 4.39 -7.02
C ILE A 65 -9.66 5.20 -7.73
N TYR A 66 -8.83 5.93 -6.98
CA TYR A 66 -7.60 6.50 -7.51
C TYR A 66 -6.50 5.45 -7.49
N VAL A 67 -5.93 5.15 -8.66
CA VAL A 67 -4.82 4.21 -8.82
C VAL A 67 -3.58 4.95 -9.25
N ARG A 68 -2.50 4.80 -8.50
CA ARG A 68 -1.20 5.35 -8.82
C ARG A 68 -0.37 4.37 -9.63
N LEU A 69 0.24 4.82 -10.72
CA LEU A 69 1.09 4.02 -11.60
C LEU A 69 2.56 4.35 -11.36
N ALA A 70 3.43 3.31 -11.32
CA ALA A 70 4.88 3.48 -11.24
C ALA A 70 5.44 4.23 -12.44
N GLU A 71 4.89 3.96 -13.61
CA GLU A 71 5.21 4.59 -14.89
C GLU A 71 3.93 5.11 -15.52
N THR A 72 4.02 6.18 -16.28
CA THR A 72 2.84 6.70 -16.99
C THR A 72 2.35 5.72 -18.04
N LYS A 73 1.03 5.61 -18.17
CA LYS A 73 0.35 4.94 -19.27
C LYS A 73 -0.50 5.96 -20.02
N ASP A 74 -0.31 6.06 -21.32
CA ASP A 74 -1.00 7.04 -22.16
C ASP A 74 -0.88 8.49 -21.63
N GLY A 75 0.31 8.83 -21.08
CA GLY A 75 0.61 10.13 -20.49
C GLY A 75 0.07 10.34 -19.07
N ASN A 76 -0.58 9.35 -18.46
CA ASN A 76 -1.21 9.46 -17.15
C ASN A 76 -0.49 8.61 -16.11
N GLY A 77 -0.13 9.21 -14.98
CA GLY A 77 0.46 8.50 -13.83
C GLY A 77 -0.53 8.23 -12.70
N THR A 78 -1.73 8.81 -12.78
CA THR A 78 -2.84 8.55 -11.87
C THR A 78 -4.10 8.30 -12.68
N LEU A 79 -4.85 7.28 -12.32
CA LEU A 79 -6.14 6.93 -12.93
C LEU A 79 -7.24 7.09 -11.89
N LEU A 80 -8.41 7.59 -12.30
CA LEU A 80 -9.65 7.54 -11.54
C LEU A 80 -10.60 6.56 -12.20
N LEU A 81 -11.06 5.59 -11.43
CA LEU A 81 -12.04 4.61 -11.84
C LEU A 81 -13.29 4.72 -10.94
N HIS A 82 -14.45 4.38 -11.48
CA HIS A 82 -15.69 4.22 -10.73
C HIS A 82 -16.03 2.74 -10.62
N GLU A 83 -16.21 2.25 -9.39
CA GLU A 83 -16.58 0.86 -9.12
C GLU A 83 -18.11 0.75 -8.99
N GLU A 84 -18.67 -0.19 -9.74
CA GLU A 84 -20.07 -0.58 -9.66
C GLU A 84 -20.18 -2.10 -9.82
N ASN A 85 -20.86 -2.76 -8.87
CA ASN A 85 -21.11 -4.20 -8.89
C ASN A 85 -19.85 -5.08 -9.04
N GLY A 86 -18.76 -4.71 -8.38
CA GLY A 86 -17.48 -5.44 -8.40
C GLY A 86 -16.66 -5.24 -9.67
N LYS A 87 -17.02 -4.29 -10.52
CA LYS A 87 -16.25 -3.92 -11.72
C LYS A 87 -16.03 -2.41 -11.75
N ALA A 88 -14.82 -2.00 -12.11
CA ALA A 88 -14.50 -0.59 -12.21
C ALA A 88 -14.23 -0.18 -13.66
N LYS A 89 -14.70 1.01 -14.02
CA LYS A 89 -14.50 1.64 -15.33
C LYS A 89 -13.64 2.88 -15.15
N LEU A 90 -12.70 3.07 -16.07
CA LEU A 90 -11.87 4.28 -16.11
C LEU A 90 -12.77 5.50 -16.42
N LEU A 91 -12.72 6.50 -15.54
CA LEU A 91 -13.34 7.80 -15.78
C LEU A 91 -12.37 8.73 -16.52
N TYR A 92 -11.18 8.93 -15.97
CA TYR A 92 -10.12 9.72 -16.59
C TYR A 92 -8.76 9.40 -15.95
N GLY A 93 -7.69 9.87 -16.62
CA GLY A 93 -6.33 9.84 -16.11
C GLY A 93 -5.71 11.23 -16.09
N PHE A 94 -4.64 11.41 -15.28
CA PHE A 94 -3.92 12.67 -15.17
C PHE A 94 -2.52 12.48 -14.58
N GLY A 95 -1.75 13.58 -14.51
CA GLY A 95 -0.40 13.60 -13.95
C GLY A 95 0.60 12.90 -14.88
N ASN A 96 1.41 13.68 -15.59
CA ASN A 96 2.40 13.20 -16.56
C ASN A 96 3.69 12.65 -15.92
N TYR A 97 3.61 12.11 -14.72
CA TYR A 97 4.71 11.54 -13.95
C TYR A 97 4.28 10.22 -13.29
N GLY A 98 5.20 9.26 -13.26
CA GLY A 98 5.06 8.02 -12.50
C GLY A 98 5.35 8.21 -11.01
N GLY A 99 5.16 7.16 -10.23
CA GLY A 99 5.48 7.14 -8.80
C GLY A 99 4.60 6.16 -8.04
N THR A 100 4.68 6.20 -6.71
CA THR A 100 4.02 5.20 -5.87
C THR A 100 2.96 5.81 -4.95
N GLY A 101 3.27 6.92 -4.28
CA GLY A 101 2.42 7.46 -3.22
C GLY A 101 1.12 8.06 -3.73
N VAL A 102 0.04 7.72 -3.06
CA VAL A 102 -1.26 8.37 -3.16
C VAL A 102 -1.89 8.40 -1.77
N TYR A 103 -2.47 9.54 -1.41
CA TYR A 103 -3.18 9.72 -0.15
C TYR A 103 -4.39 10.64 -0.35
N LEU A 104 -5.55 10.20 0.11
CA LEU A 104 -6.79 10.94 0.04
C LEU A 104 -7.01 11.68 1.37
N ALA A 105 -6.90 13.00 1.34
CA ALA A 105 -7.30 13.88 2.42
C ALA A 105 -8.71 14.45 2.15
N LYS A 106 -9.27 15.16 3.12
CA LYS A 106 -10.63 15.72 3.01
C LYS A 106 -10.83 16.57 1.74
N ASP A 107 -9.89 17.49 1.45
CA ASP A 107 -10.03 18.48 0.38
C ASP A 107 -8.99 18.32 -0.73
N TYR A 108 -8.10 17.34 -0.60
CA TYR A 108 -6.97 17.17 -1.50
C TYR A 108 -6.60 15.69 -1.72
N LEU A 109 -6.24 15.38 -2.95
CA LEU A 109 -5.51 14.16 -3.31
C LEU A 109 -4.03 14.47 -3.36
N TYR A 110 -3.23 13.78 -2.55
CA TYR A 110 -1.77 13.86 -2.61
C TYR A 110 -1.23 12.73 -3.48
N THR A 111 -0.26 13.03 -4.34
CA THR A 111 0.45 12.04 -5.15
C THR A 111 1.95 12.30 -5.10
N ALA A 112 2.73 11.25 -5.25
CA ALA A 112 4.19 11.34 -5.26
C ALA A 112 4.75 10.95 -6.62
N SER A 113 5.74 11.72 -7.10
CA SER A 113 6.75 11.22 -8.05
C SER A 113 7.93 10.60 -7.26
N ASP A 114 9.01 10.26 -7.95
CA ASP A 114 10.23 9.77 -7.28
C ASP A 114 11.00 10.87 -6.53
N SER A 115 10.72 12.16 -6.82
CA SER A 115 11.41 13.32 -6.20
C SER A 115 10.50 14.37 -5.58
N ASP A 116 9.21 14.37 -5.90
CA ASP A 116 8.30 15.44 -5.50
C ASP A 116 6.99 14.90 -4.95
N ILE A 117 6.33 15.71 -4.09
CA ILE A 117 4.98 15.47 -3.63
C ILE A 117 4.08 16.59 -4.17
N PHE A 118 3.02 16.20 -4.82
CA PHE A 118 1.99 17.07 -5.36
C PHE A 118 0.68 16.89 -4.63
N ARG A 119 -0.17 17.93 -4.65
CA ARG A 119 -1.57 17.79 -4.27
C ARG A 119 -2.49 18.42 -5.30
N TYR A 120 -3.66 17.82 -5.44
CA TYR A 120 -4.75 18.27 -6.31
C TYR A 120 -5.96 18.58 -5.44
N LYS A 121 -6.63 19.71 -5.70
CA LYS A 121 -7.86 20.06 -5.01
C LYS A 121 -8.99 19.15 -5.48
N LEU A 122 -9.83 18.72 -4.52
CA LEU A 122 -11.01 17.89 -4.78
C LEU A 122 -12.30 18.72 -4.71
N ASP A 123 -13.30 18.30 -5.47
CA ASP A 123 -14.69 18.74 -5.34
C ASP A 123 -15.45 17.92 -4.29
N ALA A 124 -16.76 18.17 -4.19
CA ALA A 124 -17.63 17.49 -3.23
C ALA A 124 -17.83 15.98 -3.55
N ALA A 125 -17.57 15.57 -4.80
CA ALA A 125 -17.59 14.18 -5.23
C ALA A 125 -16.23 13.48 -5.03
N ASN A 126 -15.26 14.16 -4.44
CA ASN A 126 -13.86 13.73 -4.34
C ASN A 126 -13.16 13.56 -5.70
N HIS A 127 -13.58 14.30 -6.72
CA HIS A 127 -12.90 14.35 -8.00
C HIS A 127 -11.93 15.53 -8.07
N VAL A 128 -10.79 15.33 -8.74
CA VAL A 128 -9.81 16.39 -8.96
C VAL A 128 -10.40 17.49 -9.85
N THR A 129 -10.38 18.74 -9.37
CA THR A 129 -10.98 19.88 -10.06
C THR A 129 -10.08 20.45 -11.15
N ASP A 130 -8.77 20.35 -11.02
CA ASP A 130 -7.77 20.80 -12.01
C ASP A 130 -6.64 19.77 -12.08
N THR A 131 -6.64 18.98 -13.14
CA THR A 131 -5.64 17.94 -13.37
C THR A 131 -4.34 18.47 -13.97
N ALA A 132 -4.34 19.68 -14.50
CA ALA A 132 -3.20 20.27 -15.20
C ALA A 132 -2.25 21.04 -14.25
N HIS A 133 -2.77 21.61 -13.16
CA HIS A 133 -2.02 22.50 -12.29
C HIS A 133 -1.99 22.03 -10.83
N PRO A 134 -1.29 20.92 -10.52
CA PRO A 134 -1.11 20.48 -9.13
C PRO A 134 -0.27 21.48 -8.35
N GLU A 135 -0.54 21.59 -7.06
CA GLU A 135 0.33 22.30 -6.13
C GLU A 135 1.49 21.41 -5.73
N ARG A 136 2.73 21.87 -5.88
CA ARG A 136 3.92 21.19 -5.38
C ARG A 136 4.09 21.46 -3.90
N ILE A 137 4.10 20.42 -3.09
CA ILE A 137 4.18 20.51 -1.62
C ILE A 137 5.60 20.28 -1.14
N VAL A 138 6.25 19.23 -1.65
CA VAL A 138 7.66 18.93 -1.34
C VAL A 138 8.39 18.69 -2.65
N THR A 139 9.66 19.10 -2.72
CA THR A 139 10.50 18.94 -3.91
C THR A 139 11.94 18.58 -3.55
N GLY A 140 12.66 18.01 -4.52
CA GLY A 140 14.09 17.72 -4.40
C GLY A 140 14.41 16.56 -3.44
N LEU A 141 13.47 15.65 -3.23
CA LEU A 141 13.75 14.42 -2.50
C LEU A 141 14.67 13.53 -3.32
N VAL A 142 15.49 12.73 -2.64
CA VAL A 142 16.43 11.82 -3.30
C VAL A 142 15.69 10.92 -4.30
N ASP A 143 16.13 11.02 -5.55
CA ASP A 143 15.69 10.24 -6.70
C ASP A 143 16.92 9.59 -7.31
N GLY A 144 17.22 8.40 -6.92
CA GLY A 144 18.37 7.67 -7.41
C GLY A 144 18.59 6.36 -6.68
N GLY A 145 18.98 5.34 -7.43
CA GLY A 145 19.20 4.02 -6.91
C GLY A 145 17.92 3.16 -6.85
N GLU A 146 17.91 2.20 -5.97
CA GLU A 146 16.94 1.10 -6.01
C GLU A 146 15.59 1.42 -5.34
N HIS A 147 15.49 2.43 -4.50
CA HIS A 147 14.35 2.63 -3.59
C HIS A 147 13.73 4.02 -3.76
N ASN A 148 13.39 4.38 -4.99
CA ASN A 148 12.86 5.71 -5.34
C ASN A 148 11.44 5.96 -4.84
N THR A 149 10.68 4.92 -4.51
CA THR A 149 9.26 5.05 -4.14
C THR A 149 9.06 5.96 -2.94
N LYS A 150 8.07 6.86 -3.04
CA LYS A 150 7.66 7.77 -1.97
C LYS A 150 6.20 7.49 -1.63
N SER A 151 5.95 6.73 -0.56
CA SER A 151 4.60 6.65 0.01
C SER A 151 4.26 7.96 0.71
N VAL A 152 2.98 8.23 0.90
CA VAL A 152 2.51 9.46 1.56
C VAL A 152 1.48 9.10 2.61
N MET A 153 1.61 9.65 3.81
CA MET A 153 0.64 9.53 4.90
C MET A 153 0.55 10.85 5.65
N MET A 154 -0.62 11.15 6.19
CA MET A 154 -0.85 12.36 7.00
C MET A 154 -1.46 11.98 8.35
N ASP A 155 -1.08 12.68 9.40
CA ASP A 155 -1.74 12.62 10.71
C ASP A 155 -2.90 13.62 10.83
N GLY A 156 -3.50 13.70 12.02
CA GLY A 156 -4.58 14.65 12.32
C GLY A 156 -4.14 16.12 12.35
N ASP A 157 -2.84 16.39 12.49
CA ASP A 157 -2.26 17.73 12.66
C ASP A 157 -1.66 18.27 11.34
N LYS A 158 -2.00 17.66 10.21
CA LYS A 158 -1.51 18.02 8.86
C LYS A 158 0.00 17.86 8.68
N ASN A 159 0.62 16.95 9.39
CA ASN A 159 1.98 16.54 9.10
C ASN A 159 1.98 15.43 8.04
N LEU A 160 2.75 15.65 6.97
CA LEU A 160 2.98 14.66 5.90
C LEU A 160 4.20 13.83 6.23
N TYR A 161 4.04 12.54 6.33
CA TYR A 161 5.12 11.57 6.53
C TYR A 161 5.48 10.93 5.19
N ILE A 162 6.73 11.09 4.79
CA ILE A 162 7.25 10.65 3.51
C ILE A 162 8.47 9.78 3.77
N PRO A 163 8.36 8.46 3.55
CA PRO A 163 9.53 7.59 3.57
C PRO A 163 10.41 7.86 2.35
N ILE A 164 11.70 7.90 2.60
CA ILE A 164 12.71 8.09 1.56
C ILE A 164 13.67 6.92 1.67
N GLY A 165 13.61 6.02 0.70
CA GLY A 165 14.40 4.80 0.67
C GLY A 165 15.89 5.09 0.55
N CYS A 166 16.71 4.24 1.16
CA CYS A 166 18.16 4.32 1.03
C CYS A 166 18.55 3.88 -0.40
N PRO A 167 19.40 4.64 -1.11
CA PRO A 167 19.84 4.28 -2.47
C PRO A 167 20.81 3.09 -2.51
N SER A 168 20.98 2.36 -1.41
CA SER A 168 21.80 1.15 -1.34
C SER A 168 21.08 0.05 -0.53
N ASN A 169 21.51 -1.18 -0.74
CA ASN A 169 20.98 -2.35 -0.02
C ASN A 169 21.35 -2.34 1.48
N SER A 170 22.60 -2.09 1.82
CA SER A 170 23.11 -2.22 3.20
C SER A 170 24.17 -1.20 3.56
N CYS A 171 24.24 -0.06 2.87
CA CYS A 171 25.19 1.02 3.09
C CYS A 171 26.66 0.57 3.01
N GLN A 172 26.98 -0.29 2.05
CA GLN A 172 28.34 -0.70 1.75
C GLN A 172 29.08 0.38 0.95
N GLU A 173 30.42 0.38 1.02
CA GLU A 173 31.27 1.20 0.16
C GLU A 173 31.06 0.89 -1.32
N HIS A 174 30.91 -0.40 -1.65
CA HIS A 174 30.52 -0.89 -2.97
C HIS A 174 29.21 -1.69 -2.78
N ASP A 175 28.09 -1.11 -3.19
CA ASP A 175 26.79 -1.71 -2.95
C ASP A 175 26.65 -3.08 -3.58
N ARG A 176 26.09 -4.04 -2.84
CA ARG A 176 25.88 -5.45 -3.23
C ARG A 176 27.15 -6.21 -3.64
N GLN A 177 28.33 -5.71 -3.32
CA GLN A 177 29.58 -6.41 -3.59
C GLN A 177 29.95 -7.32 -2.41
N THR A 178 30.26 -8.60 -2.71
CA THR A 178 30.71 -9.57 -1.72
C THR A 178 31.94 -9.09 -0.97
N GLY A 179 31.88 -9.10 0.35
CA GLY A 179 32.99 -8.68 1.22
C GLY A 179 33.23 -7.18 1.32
N SER A 180 32.48 -6.34 0.59
CA SER A 180 32.58 -4.89 0.77
C SER A 180 32.11 -4.46 2.17
N MET A 181 32.90 -3.62 2.81
CA MET A 181 32.62 -3.11 4.16
C MET A 181 31.49 -2.10 4.15
N GLY A 182 30.79 -1.98 5.28
CA GLY A 182 29.84 -0.91 5.49
C GLY A 182 30.50 0.45 5.71
N MET A 183 29.93 1.49 5.14
CA MET A 183 30.39 2.87 5.39
C MET A 183 30.11 3.28 6.85
N ALA A 184 31.13 3.77 7.54
CA ALA A 184 30.99 4.24 8.91
C ALA A 184 29.95 5.37 9.01
N GLY A 185 29.00 5.25 9.93
CA GLY A 185 27.93 6.23 10.13
C GLY A 185 26.95 6.38 8.98
N CYS A 186 27.07 5.57 7.93
CA CYS A 186 26.23 5.56 6.73
C CYS A 186 25.86 6.97 6.23
N PRO A 187 26.72 7.63 5.43
CA PRO A 187 26.48 9.02 4.98
C PRO A 187 25.16 9.22 4.22
N LEU A 188 24.65 8.15 3.62
CA LEU A 188 23.36 8.16 2.89
C LEU A 188 22.18 8.55 3.80
N LEU A 189 22.29 8.31 5.11
CA LEU A 189 21.25 8.66 6.07
C LEU A 189 21.06 10.18 6.27
N LYS A 190 21.88 11.01 5.66
CA LYS A 190 21.67 12.46 5.67
C LYS A 190 20.37 12.86 4.96
N THR A 191 20.06 12.22 3.86
CA THR A 191 18.92 12.56 2.98
C THR A 191 18.04 11.37 2.60
N ALA A 192 18.38 10.16 3.02
CA ALA A 192 17.68 8.93 2.66
C ALA A 192 17.65 7.93 3.83
N GLY A 193 17.05 6.77 3.63
CA GLY A 193 17.03 5.73 4.65
C GLY A 193 16.23 6.09 5.90
N GLY A 194 15.06 6.71 5.74
CA GLY A 194 14.24 7.14 6.87
C GLY A 194 12.87 7.66 6.47
N VAL A 195 12.24 8.36 7.39
CA VAL A 195 10.96 9.06 7.18
C VAL A 195 11.17 10.53 7.51
N TRP A 196 10.75 11.41 6.62
CA TRP A 196 10.70 12.86 6.84
C TRP A 196 9.28 13.32 7.02
N MET A 197 9.09 14.30 7.90
CA MET A 197 7.84 14.95 8.20
C MET A 197 7.86 16.37 7.66
N PHE A 198 6.83 16.74 6.89
CA PHE A 198 6.64 18.06 6.29
C PHE A 198 5.26 18.60 6.66
N ASN A 199 5.05 19.90 6.51
CA ASN A 199 3.76 20.53 6.74
C ASN A 199 2.90 20.47 5.46
N ALA A 200 1.70 19.92 5.53
CA ALA A 200 0.80 19.78 4.38
C ALA A 200 0.29 21.11 3.81
N ASP A 201 0.26 22.18 4.60
CA ASP A 201 -0.23 23.50 4.17
C ASP A 201 0.85 24.39 3.51
N LYS A 202 2.13 23.99 3.58
CA LYS A 202 3.23 24.72 2.95
C LYS A 202 3.56 24.14 1.58
N LYS A 203 3.87 25.02 0.61
CA LYS A 203 4.26 24.63 -0.75
C LYS A 203 5.76 24.73 -0.95
N ASN A 204 6.29 23.99 -1.91
CA ASN A 204 7.67 24.01 -2.38
C ASN A 204 8.70 23.78 -1.26
N GLN A 205 8.37 22.96 -0.28
CA GLN A 205 9.28 22.58 0.80
C GLN A 205 10.41 21.70 0.27
N THR A 206 11.57 21.81 0.90
CA THR A 206 12.75 20.99 0.66
C THR A 206 13.17 20.31 1.97
N TYR A 207 14.27 19.56 1.98
CA TYR A 207 14.79 18.92 3.20
C TYR A 207 14.99 19.86 4.39
N VAL A 208 15.35 21.14 4.14
CA VAL A 208 15.57 22.12 5.22
C VAL A 208 14.29 22.55 5.92
N ASP A 209 13.15 22.38 5.27
CA ASP A 209 11.83 22.69 5.81
C ASP A 209 11.20 21.50 6.55
N GLY A 210 11.75 20.31 6.35
CA GLY A 210 11.26 19.08 6.93
C GLY A 210 12.00 18.67 8.20
N VAL A 211 11.38 17.78 8.96
CA VAL A 211 11.98 17.15 10.14
C VAL A 211 12.24 15.68 9.83
N ARG A 212 13.46 15.21 10.06
CA ARG A 212 13.77 13.79 9.97
C ARG A 212 13.13 13.06 11.16
N TYR A 213 11.99 12.47 10.93
CA TYR A 213 11.16 11.81 11.95
C TYR A 213 11.72 10.46 12.39
N ALA A 214 12.23 9.67 11.43
CA ALA A 214 12.87 8.38 11.70
C ALA A 214 14.05 8.17 10.75
N THR A 215 15.04 7.38 11.17
CA THR A 215 16.25 7.07 10.39
C THR A 215 16.68 5.61 10.58
N GLY A 216 17.56 5.11 9.71
CA GLY A 216 18.06 3.74 9.75
C GLY A 216 17.09 2.73 9.08
N LEU A 217 16.16 3.22 8.28
CA LEU A 217 15.19 2.42 7.54
C LEU A 217 15.64 2.27 6.08
N ARG A 218 15.76 1.03 5.59
CA ARG A 218 16.24 0.78 4.23
C ARG A 218 15.24 1.25 3.16
N ASN A 219 14.03 0.69 3.16
CA ASN A 219 13.01 0.98 2.16
C ASN A 219 11.61 0.76 2.75
N VAL A 220 11.01 1.82 3.23
CA VAL A 220 9.64 1.81 3.72
C VAL A 220 8.69 2.02 2.55
N VAL A 221 7.81 1.05 2.29
CA VAL A 221 6.81 1.09 1.20
C VAL A 221 5.41 1.28 1.76
N GLY A 222 5.08 0.61 2.86
CA GLY A 222 3.81 0.77 3.55
C GLY A 222 3.91 1.78 4.68
N VAL A 223 2.95 2.70 4.75
CA VAL A 223 2.81 3.67 5.85
C VAL A 223 1.35 3.79 6.23
N ALA A 224 1.09 3.86 7.54
CA ALA A 224 -0.24 4.08 8.07
C ALA A 224 -0.15 4.87 9.38
N TRP A 225 -1.05 5.83 9.56
CA TRP A 225 -1.22 6.51 10.84
C TRP A 225 -2.31 5.83 11.64
N ASN A 226 -2.00 5.41 12.85
CA ASN A 226 -2.98 4.89 13.78
C ASN A 226 -3.47 6.04 14.68
N TYR A 227 -4.69 6.50 14.45
CA TYR A 227 -5.28 7.64 15.16
C TYR A 227 -5.56 7.35 16.64
N GLU A 228 -5.83 6.09 17.01
CA GLU A 228 -6.07 5.73 18.41
C GLU A 228 -4.81 5.81 19.25
N SER A 229 -3.70 5.28 18.74
CA SER A 229 -2.41 5.29 19.45
C SER A 229 -1.59 6.54 19.15
N ASN A 230 -2.01 7.38 18.21
CA ASN A 230 -1.30 8.55 17.70
C ASN A 230 0.13 8.23 17.26
N LYS A 231 0.29 7.16 16.44
CA LYS A 231 1.59 6.66 15.99
C LYS A 231 1.61 6.32 14.51
N LEU A 232 2.78 6.53 13.91
CA LEU A 232 3.08 6.09 12.56
C LEU A 232 3.51 4.62 12.59
N PHE A 233 2.85 3.80 11.79
CA PHE A 233 3.24 2.43 11.48
C PHE A 233 3.88 2.37 10.10
N VAL A 234 4.97 1.62 9.99
CA VAL A 234 5.70 1.47 8.73
C VAL A 234 5.95 0.00 8.43
N MET A 235 5.88 -0.36 7.15
CA MET A 235 6.32 -1.64 6.62
C MET A 235 7.51 -1.41 5.69
N GLN A 236 8.65 -2.01 6.02
CA GLN A 236 9.84 -1.87 5.18
C GLN A 236 10.25 -3.18 4.51
N HIS A 237 10.79 -3.09 3.33
CA HIS A 237 11.57 -4.16 2.73
C HIS A 237 12.94 -4.24 3.41
N GLY A 238 13.26 -5.41 3.92
CA GLY A 238 14.56 -5.71 4.52
C GLY A 238 15.70 -5.71 3.50
N ARG A 239 16.90 -6.01 3.98
CA ARG A 239 18.07 -6.13 3.11
C ARG A 239 18.00 -7.43 2.31
N ASP A 240 18.31 -7.34 1.02
CA ASP A 240 18.31 -8.46 0.09
C ASP A 240 19.68 -9.14 0.02
N GLN A 241 19.72 -10.39 -0.45
CA GLN A 241 20.93 -11.10 -0.89
C GLN A 241 22.06 -11.12 0.15
N LEU A 242 21.75 -11.02 1.46
CA LEU A 242 22.77 -10.96 2.50
C LEU A 242 23.63 -12.24 2.54
N ASN A 243 23.04 -13.38 2.20
CA ASN A 243 23.73 -14.65 2.13
C ASN A 243 24.79 -14.71 1.02
N SER A 244 24.56 -14.06 -0.13
CA SER A 244 25.53 -13.96 -1.23
C SER A 244 26.55 -12.85 -1.00
N ILE A 245 26.13 -11.75 -0.39
CA ILE A 245 27.00 -10.60 -0.08
C ILE A 245 27.95 -10.89 1.08
N PHE A 246 27.46 -11.62 2.11
CA PHE A 246 28.20 -11.98 3.32
C PHE A 246 28.12 -13.48 3.61
N PRO A 247 28.62 -14.37 2.71
CA PRO A 247 28.42 -15.81 2.82
C PRO A 247 28.98 -16.41 4.11
N ALA A 248 30.01 -15.81 4.67
CA ALA A 248 30.61 -16.27 5.93
C ALA A 248 29.68 -16.12 7.17
N LEU A 249 28.62 -15.31 7.07
CA LEU A 249 27.64 -15.12 8.14
C LEU A 249 26.51 -16.15 8.13
N TYR A 250 26.45 -17.02 7.11
CA TYR A 250 25.33 -17.94 6.89
C TYR A 250 25.82 -19.39 6.82
N THR A 251 25.14 -20.29 7.52
CA THR A 251 25.33 -21.73 7.38
C THR A 251 24.65 -22.25 6.10
N ALA A 252 25.09 -23.40 5.62
CA ALA A 252 24.47 -24.07 4.46
C ALA A 252 22.95 -24.30 4.68
N LYS A 253 22.52 -24.62 5.92
CA LYS A 253 21.11 -24.80 6.27
C LYS A 253 20.32 -23.49 6.17
N GLN A 254 20.88 -22.37 6.62
CA GLN A 254 20.25 -21.06 6.50
C GLN A 254 20.13 -20.63 5.04
N ASN A 255 21.18 -20.82 4.23
CA ASN A 255 21.15 -20.52 2.81
C ASN A 255 20.08 -21.30 2.04
N ALA A 256 19.84 -22.57 2.40
CA ALA A 256 18.79 -23.37 1.77
C ALA A 256 17.36 -22.92 2.11
N GLN A 257 17.16 -22.09 3.13
CA GLN A 257 15.87 -21.57 3.58
C GLN A 257 15.56 -20.14 3.06
N LEU A 258 16.55 -19.48 2.49
CA LEU A 258 16.37 -18.14 1.95
C LEU A 258 15.87 -18.21 0.51
N PRO A 259 14.92 -17.34 0.11
CA PRO A 259 14.52 -17.24 -1.30
C PRO A 259 15.71 -16.79 -2.15
N ALA A 260 15.74 -17.29 -3.38
CA ALA A 260 16.75 -16.95 -4.36
C ALA A 260 16.65 -15.47 -4.81
#